data_56d7ddea82a64d29b4c91476f4aef47f
#
_entry.id   56d7ddea82a64d29b4c91476f4aef47f
#
_cell.length_a   1.000
_cell.length_b   1.000
_cell.length_c   1.000
_cell.angle_alpha   90.00
_cell.angle_beta   90.00
_cell.angle_gamma   90.00
#
_symmetry.space_group_name_H-M   'P 1'
#
loop_
_entity.id
_entity.type
_entity.pdbx_description
1 polymer ?
#
loop_
_entity_poly.entity_id
_entity_poly.type
_entity_poly.pdbx_seq_one_letter_code
_entity_poly.pdbx_strand_id
1 'polypeptide(L)'
;KNIPFFDQNYVGKRDELRRFSTYDEIEDILDILCDESIVYDNKNFIGTPELIGMDVNEDVNSYMQKAFRQIYQYFGFATDQSVWYYFRKFMVDGYLSFEIIYSPDQKEIIGFKEIDPVTLIPGLNMEDGKKMWTQFKDDPQKERNLYDSQIVYISYSSITTASRVSYLERLVRSFNLLRIMEHTRVIWAVTNSSYRMKFVIPVGGKSKTRAKQSLAQLMGNYKEVV
;
A
#
# COMPACT_ATOMS: atom_id res chain seq x y z
N LYS A 1 32.19 2.89 -7.93
CA LYS A 1 31.03 3.80 -8.07
C LYS A 1 29.84 2.96 -8.48
N ASN A 2 28.76 3.04 -7.72
CA ASN A 2 27.50 2.36 -8.04
C ASN A 2 26.72 3.20 -9.05
N ILE A 3 26.13 2.55 -10.06
CA ILE A 3 25.17 3.20 -10.95
C ILE A 3 23.78 2.91 -10.35
N PRO A 4 23.07 3.89 -9.81
CA PRO A 4 21.74 3.67 -9.29
C PRO A 4 20.75 3.46 -10.44
N PHE A 5 20.02 2.36 -10.41
CA PHE A 5 18.84 2.12 -11.25
C PHE A 5 17.60 2.69 -10.55
N PHE A 6 17.51 4.00 -10.39
CA PHE A 6 16.52 4.55 -9.48
C PHE A 6 15.77 5.75 -10.07
N ASP A 7 14.45 5.74 -9.88
CA ASP A 7 13.60 6.90 -10.11
C ASP A 7 13.66 7.81 -8.87
N GLN A 8 14.12 9.03 -9.03
CA GLN A 8 14.30 10.01 -7.94
C GLN A 8 12.98 10.36 -7.21
N ASN A 9 11.83 10.13 -7.84
CA ASN A 9 10.52 10.39 -7.26
C ASN A 9 9.96 9.26 -6.39
N TYR A 10 10.71 8.21 -6.21
CA TYR A 10 10.25 6.98 -5.57
C TYR A 10 9.86 7.15 -4.09
N VAL A 11 10.61 7.93 -3.34
CA VAL A 11 10.34 8.15 -1.90
C VAL A 11 9.01 8.88 -1.72
N GLY A 12 8.80 9.97 -2.46
CA GLY A 12 7.57 10.75 -2.38
C GLY A 12 6.32 9.95 -2.77
N LYS A 13 6.42 9.16 -3.83
CA LYS A 13 5.34 8.28 -4.29
C LYS A 13 4.95 7.24 -3.24
N ARG A 14 5.92 6.74 -2.51
CA ARG A 14 5.68 5.76 -1.46
C ARG A 14 5.01 6.33 -0.23
N ASP A 15 5.42 7.51 0.19
CA ASP A 15 4.77 8.22 1.28
C ASP A 15 3.30 8.52 0.94
N GLU A 16 3.02 8.83 -0.33
CA GLU A 16 1.64 8.98 -0.82
C GLU A 16 0.87 7.66 -0.74
N LEU A 17 1.45 6.53 -1.14
CA LEU A 17 0.80 5.22 -1.04
C LEU A 17 0.55 4.80 0.41
N ARG A 18 1.49 5.07 1.31
CA ARG A 18 1.30 4.82 2.74
C ARG A 18 0.19 5.68 3.33
N ARG A 19 0.11 6.97 2.97
CA ARG A 19 -1.03 7.83 3.34
C ARG A 19 -2.33 7.33 2.72
N PHE A 20 -2.28 6.89 1.47
CA PHE A 20 -3.43 6.33 0.79
C PHE A 20 -3.99 5.10 1.50
N SER A 21 -3.12 4.25 2.05
CA SER A 21 -3.52 3.04 2.79
C SER A 21 -4.18 3.32 4.15
N THR A 22 -4.17 4.56 4.65
CA THR A 22 -4.81 4.98 5.91
C THR A 22 -6.17 5.62 5.72
N TYR A 23 -6.71 5.68 4.51
CA TYR A 23 -8.10 6.07 4.31
C TYR A 23 -9.03 4.92 4.71
N ASP A 24 -10.07 5.24 5.45
CA ASP A 24 -10.97 4.26 6.07
C ASP A 24 -11.44 3.18 5.09
N GLU A 25 -11.88 3.57 3.89
CA GLU A 25 -12.39 2.63 2.89
C GLU A 25 -11.30 1.71 2.32
N ILE A 26 -10.07 2.20 2.24
CA ILE A 26 -8.93 1.43 1.73
C ILE A 26 -8.36 0.55 2.83
N GLU A 27 -8.31 1.06 4.06
CA GLU A 27 -7.84 0.32 5.22
C GLU A 27 -8.69 -0.91 5.47
N ASP A 28 -10.02 -0.76 5.50
CA ASP A 28 -10.97 -1.87 5.67
C ASP A 28 -10.79 -2.95 4.59
N ILE A 29 -10.63 -2.55 3.33
CA ILE A 29 -10.43 -3.49 2.22
C ILE A 29 -9.09 -4.24 2.37
N LEU A 30 -8.03 -3.53 2.75
CA LEU A 30 -6.71 -4.14 2.96
C LEU A 30 -6.74 -5.13 4.12
N ASP A 31 -7.40 -4.78 5.20
CA ASP A 31 -7.49 -5.62 6.39
C ASP A 31 -8.31 -6.88 6.09
N ILE A 32 -9.45 -6.77 5.41
CA ILE A 32 -10.24 -7.92 4.93
C ILE A 32 -9.37 -8.82 4.02
N LEU A 33 -8.62 -8.23 3.10
CA LEU A 33 -7.78 -8.99 2.18
C LEU A 33 -6.64 -9.70 2.90
N CYS A 34 -6.09 -9.08 3.94
CA CYS A 34 -5.07 -9.70 4.78
C CYS A 34 -5.65 -10.84 5.62
N ASP A 35 -6.82 -10.63 6.22
CA ASP A 35 -7.50 -11.63 7.05
C ASP A 35 -7.92 -12.87 6.24
N GLU A 36 -8.38 -12.66 5.00
CA GLU A 36 -8.75 -13.77 4.12
C GLU A 36 -7.54 -14.50 3.54
N SER A 37 -6.41 -13.81 3.36
CA SER A 37 -5.20 -14.40 2.78
C SER A 37 -4.35 -15.12 3.81
N ILE A 38 -4.32 -14.63 5.04
CA ILE A 38 -3.52 -15.17 6.13
C ILE A 38 -4.43 -15.97 7.07
N VAL A 39 -4.71 -17.19 6.68
CA VAL A 39 -5.50 -18.11 7.51
C VAL A 39 -4.54 -18.88 8.41
N TYR A 40 -4.63 -18.62 9.71
CA TYR A 40 -3.86 -19.31 10.71
C TYR A 40 -4.64 -20.49 11.28
N ASP A 41 -4.05 -21.67 11.19
CA ASP A 41 -4.52 -22.85 11.92
C ASP A 41 -3.57 -23.13 13.09
N ASN A 42 -4.07 -23.19 14.29
CA ASN A 42 -3.29 -23.46 15.52
C ASN A 42 -2.45 -24.76 15.48
N LYS A 43 -2.71 -25.63 14.51
CA LYS A 43 -2.01 -26.91 14.34
C LYS A 43 -0.99 -26.90 13.21
N ASN A 44 -1.17 -26.03 12.22
CA ASN A 44 -0.34 -25.98 11.03
C ASN A 44 0.20 -24.58 10.82
N PHE A 45 1.44 -24.50 10.36
CA PHE A 45 1.99 -23.25 9.86
C PHE A 45 1.20 -22.80 8.61
N ILE A 46 1.22 -21.50 8.30
CA ILE A 46 0.57 -20.88 7.13
C ILE A 46 0.92 -21.59 5.82
N GLY A 47 2.02 -22.32 5.78
CA GLY A 47 2.42 -23.18 4.67
C GLY A 47 3.28 -24.33 5.18
N THR A 48 3.11 -25.48 4.58
CA THR A 48 3.96 -26.64 4.79
C THR A 48 4.59 -27.03 3.44
N PRO A 49 5.91 -27.31 3.38
CA PRO A 49 6.52 -27.74 2.15
C PRO A 49 6.06 -29.16 1.81
N GLU A 50 5.55 -29.35 0.61
CA GLU A 50 5.24 -30.65 0.02
C GLU A 50 6.16 -30.95 -1.14
N LEU A 51 6.72 -32.16 -1.18
CA LEU A 51 7.45 -32.67 -2.34
C LEU A 51 6.47 -33.34 -3.30
N ILE A 52 6.27 -32.72 -4.47
CA ILE A 52 5.37 -33.25 -5.49
C ILE A 52 6.16 -34.12 -6.45
N GLY A 53 5.73 -35.38 -6.64
CA GLY A 53 6.21 -36.25 -7.71
C GLY A 53 7.47 -37.08 -7.43
N MET A 54 7.89 -37.21 -6.17
CA MET A 54 8.96 -38.11 -5.75
C MET A 54 8.49 -39.02 -4.61
N ASP A 55 8.84 -40.30 -4.69
CA ASP A 55 8.80 -41.19 -3.52
C ASP A 55 9.89 -40.74 -2.55
N VAL A 56 9.51 -39.90 -1.62
CA VAL A 56 10.46 -39.27 -0.69
C VAL A 56 10.55 -40.13 0.55
N ASN A 57 11.77 -40.46 0.93
CA ASN A 57 12.07 -41.10 2.21
C ASN A 57 11.59 -40.17 3.37
N GLU A 58 10.96 -40.75 4.39
CA GLU A 58 10.44 -40.02 5.56
C GLU A 58 11.51 -39.13 6.22
N ASP A 59 12.77 -39.56 6.18
CA ASP A 59 13.90 -38.77 6.71
C ASP A 59 14.11 -37.44 5.98
N VAL A 60 14.00 -37.44 4.64
CA VAL A 60 14.15 -36.23 3.82
C VAL A 60 12.99 -35.27 4.07
N ASN A 61 11.77 -35.78 4.17
CA ASN A 61 10.60 -34.97 4.49
C ASN A 61 10.70 -34.32 5.87
N SER A 62 11.15 -35.12 6.87
CA SER A 62 11.41 -34.62 8.24
C SER A 62 12.46 -33.52 8.27
N TYR A 63 13.55 -33.69 7.51
CA TYR A 63 14.60 -32.68 7.40
C TYR A 63 14.09 -31.39 6.78
N MET A 64 13.34 -31.49 5.69
CA MET A 64 12.77 -30.32 5.02
C MET A 64 11.80 -29.57 5.92
N GLN A 65 10.93 -30.27 6.62
CA GLN A 65 10.00 -29.64 7.56
C GLN A 65 10.76 -28.91 8.69
N LYS A 66 11.84 -29.50 9.20
CA LYS A 66 12.68 -28.85 10.22
C LYS A 66 13.37 -27.59 9.67
N ALA A 67 13.95 -27.67 8.49
CA ALA A 67 14.58 -26.53 7.84
C ALA A 67 13.59 -25.40 7.56
N PHE A 68 12.39 -25.76 7.11
CA PHE A 68 11.33 -24.78 6.88
C PHE A 68 10.87 -24.09 8.18
N ARG A 69 10.72 -24.84 9.26
CA ARG A 69 10.40 -24.28 10.57
C ARG A 69 11.48 -23.31 11.07
N GLN A 70 12.76 -23.61 10.84
CA GLN A 70 13.86 -22.70 11.17
C GLN A 70 13.77 -21.40 10.38
N ILE A 71 13.49 -21.46 9.08
CA ILE A 71 13.27 -20.26 8.25
C ILE A 71 12.12 -19.42 8.80
N TYR A 72 11.02 -20.05 9.19
CA TYR A 72 9.89 -19.35 9.82
C TYR A 72 10.28 -18.64 11.10
N GLN A 73 11.07 -19.28 11.93
CA GLN A 73 11.58 -18.67 13.17
C GLN A 73 12.50 -17.49 12.88
N TYR A 74 13.36 -17.60 11.87
CA TYR A 74 14.29 -16.53 11.50
C TYR A 74 13.56 -15.28 10.99
N PHE A 75 12.44 -15.43 10.29
CA PHE A 75 11.60 -14.32 9.88
C PHE A 75 10.68 -13.78 10.99
N GLY A 76 10.63 -14.46 12.13
CA GLY A 76 9.70 -14.10 13.21
C GLY A 76 8.24 -14.40 12.87
N PHE A 77 7.98 -15.30 11.92
CA PHE A 77 6.63 -15.72 11.53
C PHE A 77 5.99 -16.71 12.52
N ALA A 78 6.54 -16.82 13.71
CA ALA A 78 5.96 -17.68 14.75
C ALA A 78 4.60 -17.18 15.25
N THR A 79 4.24 -15.93 14.95
CA THR A 79 2.94 -15.34 15.25
C THR A 79 2.24 -14.95 13.97
N ASP A 80 0.94 -15.21 13.90
CA ASP A 80 0.02 -14.79 12.84
C ASP A 80 0.09 -13.29 12.59
N GLN A 81 0.18 -12.49 13.65
CA GLN A 81 0.30 -11.03 13.56
C GLN A 81 1.51 -10.56 12.76
N SER A 82 2.64 -11.26 12.88
CA SER A 82 3.86 -10.90 12.12
C SER A 82 3.66 -11.11 10.64
N VAL A 83 3.08 -12.24 10.23
CA VAL A 83 2.83 -12.54 8.82
C VAL A 83 1.79 -11.60 8.23
N TRP A 84 0.72 -11.33 8.96
CA TRP A 84 -0.30 -10.37 8.60
C TRP A 84 0.29 -8.97 8.35
N TYR A 85 1.13 -8.50 9.29
CA TYR A 85 1.82 -7.22 9.17
C TYR A 85 2.70 -7.14 7.92
N TYR A 86 3.52 -8.17 7.67
CA TYR A 86 4.37 -8.21 6.47
C TYR A 86 3.57 -8.31 5.19
N PHE A 87 2.48 -9.06 5.18
CA PHE A 87 1.60 -9.14 4.02
C PHE A 87 0.93 -7.80 3.72
N ARG A 88 0.38 -7.14 4.73
CA ARG A 88 -0.19 -5.80 4.58
C ARG A 88 0.85 -4.81 4.06
N LYS A 89 2.04 -4.81 4.63
CA LYS A 89 3.15 -3.98 4.17
C LYS A 89 3.54 -4.28 2.73
N PHE A 90 3.57 -5.55 2.36
CA PHE A 90 3.82 -5.97 0.98
C PHE A 90 2.78 -5.45 0.00
N MET A 91 1.50 -5.44 0.36
CA MET A 91 0.43 -4.91 -0.48
C MET A 91 0.53 -3.38 -0.64
N VAL A 92 0.89 -2.67 0.43
CA VAL A 92 1.04 -1.20 0.43
C VAL A 92 2.31 -0.79 -0.29
N ASP A 93 3.43 -1.37 0.09
CA ASP A 93 4.75 -0.99 -0.39
C ASP A 93 5.14 -1.64 -1.73
N GLY A 94 4.53 -2.78 -2.05
CA GLY A 94 4.82 -3.55 -3.26
C GLY A 94 6.07 -4.41 -3.16
N TYR A 95 6.82 -4.36 -2.06
CA TYR A 95 8.01 -5.19 -1.83
C TYR A 95 8.41 -5.21 -0.36
N LEU A 96 9.15 -6.26 -0.01
CA LEU A 96 9.80 -6.46 1.28
C LEU A 96 11.28 -6.70 1.07
N SER A 97 12.09 -6.28 2.02
CA SER A 97 13.52 -6.54 2.02
C SER A 97 14.02 -6.91 3.39
N PHE A 98 14.88 -7.93 3.42
CA PHE A 98 15.49 -8.44 4.64
C PHE A 98 16.98 -8.61 4.44
N GLU A 99 17.76 -8.24 5.43
CA GLU A 99 19.18 -8.55 5.52
C GLU A 99 19.35 -9.92 6.16
N ILE A 100 20.16 -10.75 5.54
CA ILE A 100 20.55 -12.05 6.09
C ILE A 100 21.64 -11.83 7.11
N ILE A 101 21.41 -12.24 8.37
CA ILE A 101 22.40 -12.17 9.42
C ILE A 101 23.09 -13.52 9.52
N TYR A 102 24.40 -13.52 9.27
CA TYR A 102 25.23 -14.70 9.38
C TYR A 102 25.88 -14.81 10.76
N SER A 103 26.23 -16.04 11.13
CA SER A 103 27.11 -16.32 12.26
C SER A 103 28.46 -15.61 12.08
N PRO A 104 29.19 -15.29 13.19
CA PRO A 104 30.55 -14.74 13.11
C PRO A 104 31.47 -15.57 12.22
N ASP A 105 31.27 -16.87 12.18
CA ASP A 105 32.04 -17.82 11.32
C ASP A 105 31.56 -17.86 9.86
N GLN A 106 30.51 -17.10 9.52
CA GLN A 106 29.86 -17.04 8.20
C GLN A 106 29.37 -18.39 7.63
N LYS A 107 29.18 -19.38 8.49
CA LYS A 107 28.76 -20.73 8.09
C LYS A 107 27.26 -20.95 8.18
N GLU A 108 26.60 -20.25 9.06
CA GLU A 108 25.20 -20.45 9.38
C GLU A 108 24.43 -19.12 9.34
N ILE A 109 23.16 -19.20 8.97
CA ILE A 109 22.24 -18.08 9.06
C ILE A 109 21.66 -18.06 10.46
N ILE A 110 21.76 -16.92 11.15
CA ILE A 110 21.23 -16.73 12.50
C ILE A 110 19.81 -16.14 12.44
N GLY A 111 19.53 -15.31 11.44
CA GLY A 111 18.24 -14.66 11.34
C GLY A 111 18.13 -13.70 10.16
N PHE A 112 16.98 -13.07 10.05
CA PHE A 112 16.69 -12.05 9.06
C PHE A 112 16.32 -10.75 9.78
N LYS A 113 16.88 -9.65 9.33
CA LYS A 113 16.55 -8.31 9.79
C LYS A 113 15.83 -7.56 8.71
N GLU A 114 14.64 -7.07 9.02
CA GLU A 114 13.92 -6.20 8.10
C GLU A 114 14.71 -4.91 7.83
N ILE A 115 14.84 -4.55 6.57
CA ILE A 115 15.35 -3.27 6.12
C ILE A 115 14.20 -2.50 5.47
N ASP A 116 14.06 -1.23 5.82
CA ASP A 116 13.09 -0.39 5.10
C ASP A 116 13.51 -0.32 3.63
N PRO A 117 12.67 -0.86 2.75
CA PRO A 117 13.00 -0.92 1.33
C PRO A 117 13.19 0.47 0.69
N VAL A 118 12.66 1.54 1.27
CA VAL A 118 12.88 2.92 0.80
C VAL A 118 14.37 3.27 0.86
N THR A 119 15.06 2.74 1.84
CA THR A 119 16.48 3.02 2.06
C THR A 119 17.41 2.21 1.16
N LEU A 120 16.88 1.20 0.44
CA LEU A 120 17.69 0.32 -0.41
C LEU A 120 17.60 0.75 -1.88
N ILE A 121 18.75 0.98 -2.49
CA ILE A 121 18.86 1.24 -3.93
C ILE A 121 19.62 0.09 -4.60
N PRO A 122 19.01 -0.57 -5.60
CA PRO A 122 19.71 -1.57 -6.39
C PRO A 122 20.72 -0.88 -7.32
N GLY A 123 21.88 -1.46 -7.44
CA GLY A 123 22.94 -1.01 -8.32
C GLY A 123 23.82 -2.15 -8.81
N LEU A 124 24.80 -1.81 -9.60
CA LEU A 124 25.85 -2.72 -10.03
C LEU A 124 27.19 -2.24 -9.47
N ASN A 125 27.96 -3.15 -8.92
CA ASN A 125 29.35 -2.88 -8.59
C ASN A 125 30.14 -2.77 -9.89
N MET A 126 30.83 -1.64 -10.10
CA MET A 126 31.59 -1.41 -11.33
C MET A 126 32.86 -2.27 -11.41
N GLU A 127 33.35 -2.74 -10.28
CA GLU A 127 34.56 -3.56 -10.24
C GLU A 127 34.30 -5.02 -10.62
N ASP A 128 33.23 -5.60 -10.10
CA ASP A 128 32.93 -7.02 -10.25
C ASP A 128 31.77 -7.30 -11.21
N GLY A 129 31.03 -6.27 -11.64
CA GLY A 129 29.81 -6.40 -12.42
C GLY A 129 28.66 -7.11 -11.68
N LYS A 130 28.82 -7.35 -10.37
CA LYS A 130 27.83 -8.03 -9.56
C LYS A 130 26.75 -7.08 -9.08
N LYS A 131 25.55 -7.61 -8.92
CA LYS A 131 24.44 -6.89 -8.34
C LYS A 131 24.74 -6.54 -6.88
N MET A 132 24.54 -5.28 -6.54
CA MET A 132 24.80 -4.76 -5.20
C MET A 132 23.67 -3.83 -4.77
N TRP A 133 23.43 -3.77 -3.49
CA TRP A 133 22.43 -2.91 -2.89
C TRP A 133 23.12 -1.87 -2.02
N THR A 134 22.79 -0.62 -2.20
CA THR A 134 23.27 0.47 -1.34
C THR A 134 22.15 0.87 -0.41
N GLN A 135 22.39 0.75 0.89
CA GLN A 135 21.49 1.24 1.93
C GLN A 135 21.88 2.67 2.28
N PHE A 136 20.94 3.58 2.10
CA PHE A 136 21.06 4.96 2.56
C PHE A 136 20.47 5.06 3.98
N LYS A 137 21.22 5.69 4.87
CA LYS A 137 20.72 6.15 6.18
C LYS A 137 20.58 7.67 6.11
N ASP A 138 19.95 8.25 7.13
CA ASP A 138 19.78 9.72 7.23
C ASP A 138 21.10 10.50 7.15
N ASP A 139 22.21 9.82 7.38
CA ASP A 139 23.55 10.37 7.28
C ASP A 139 24.26 9.81 6.02
N PRO A 140 24.58 10.65 5.01
CA PRO A 140 25.27 10.22 3.80
C PRO A 140 26.63 9.55 4.03
N GLN A 141 27.27 9.79 5.19
CA GLN A 141 28.54 9.15 5.56
C GLN A 141 28.37 7.70 6.07
N LYS A 142 27.13 7.25 6.27
CA LYS A 142 26.79 5.91 6.74
C LYS A 142 26.17 5.04 5.65
N GLU A 143 26.44 5.34 4.39
CA GLU A 143 26.07 4.45 3.30
C GLU A 143 26.69 3.07 3.49
N ARG A 144 25.87 2.05 3.36
CA ARG A 144 26.29 0.66 3.50
C ARG A 144 26.01 -0.09 2.22
N ASN A 145 27.01 -0.73 1.69
CA ASN A 145 26.91 -1.59 0.53
C ASN A 145 26.66 -3.03 0.98
N LEU A 146 25.66 -3.66 0.42
CA LEU A 146 25.26 -5.03 0.69
C LEU A 146 25.30 -5.82 -0.62
N TYR A 147 25.87 -7.00 -0.59
CA TYR A 147 25.86 -7.90 -1.74
C TYR A 147 24.47 -8.54 -1.92
N ASP A 148 24.16 -8.94 -3.13
CA ASP A 148 22.88 -9.62 -3.44
C ASP A 148 22.68 -10.90 -2.61
N SER A 149 23.77 -11.58 -2.23
CA SER A 149 23.74 -12.75 -1.35
C SER A 149 23.39 -12.42 0.12
N GLN A 150 23.42 -11.17 0.52
CA GLN A 150 23.13 -10.72 1.88
C GLN A 150 21.71 -10.19 2.03
N ILE A 151 20.95 -10.12 0.94
CA ILE A 151 19.60 -9.53 0.94
C ILE A 151 18.60 -10.52 0.35
N VAL A 152 17.48 -10.68 1.05
CA VAL A 152 16.27 -11.28 0.52
C VAL A 152 15.36 -10.15 0.08
N TYR A 153 15.07 -10.07 -1.22
CA TYR A 153 14.20 -9.06 -1.80
C TYR A 153 13.00 -9.72 -2.46
N ILE A 154 11.80 -9.39 -1.97
CA ILE A 154 10.52 -9.92 -2.45
C ILE A 154 9.76 -8.76 -3.08
N SER A 155 9.39 -8.89 -4.35
CA SER A 155 8.67 -7.86 -5.11
C SER A 155 7.33 -8.37 -5.59
N TYR A 156 6.31 -7.54 -5.53
CA TYR A 156 4.98 -7.83 -6.09
C TYR A 156 5.04 -7.92 -7.62
N SER A 157 5.83 -7.08 -8.26
CA SER A 157 6.03 -7.10 -9.71
C SER A 157 7.37 -7.78 -10.06
N SER A 158 7.29 -8.91 -10.75
CA SER A 158 8.47 -9.66 -11.19
C SER A 158 9.16 -9.08 -12.43
N ILE A 159 8.61 -8.01 -13.04
CA ILE A 159 9.05 -7.53 -14.35
C ILE A 159 10.44 -6.94 -14.30
N THR A 160 10.76 -6.15 -13.32
CA THR A 160 12.14 -5.69 -13.04
C THR A 160 12.24 -5.23 -11.58
N THR A 161 13.41 -5.42 -10.97
CA THR A 161 13.73 -4.82 -9.66
C THR A 161 13.66 -3.29 -9.66
N ALA A 162 13.62 -2.66 -10.83
CA ALA A 162 13.51 -1.23 -11.00
C ALA A 162 12.06 -0.73 -11.00
N SER A 163 11.10 -1.55 -11.46
CA SER A 163 9.67 -1.17 -11.42
C SER A 163 9.04 -1.65 -10.12
N ARG A 164 9.14 -0.82 -9.12
CA ARG A 164 8.59 -1.05 -7.80
C ARG A 164 7.12 -0.63 -7.79
N VAL A 165 6.24 -1.50 -8.23
CA VAL A 165 4.80 -1.25 -8.33
C VAL A 165 4.10 -1.84 -7.12
N SER A 166 3.33 -1.02 -6.43
CA SER A 166 2.45 -1.44 -5.33
C SER A 166 1.11 -1.95 -5.87
N TYR A 167 0.47 -2.85 -5.12
CA TYR A 167 -0.91 -3.25 -5.40
C TYR A 167 -1.86 -2.06 -5.37
N LEU A 168 -1.67 -1.14 -4.43
CA LEU A 168 -2.49 0.06 -4.25
C LEU A 168 -2.34 1.08 -5.39
N GLU A 169 -1.22 1.11 -6.09
CA GLU A 169 -0.98 2.09 -7.15
C GLU A 169 -2.06 2.09 -8.22
N ARG A 170 -2.63 0.92 -8.52
CA ARG A 170 -3.71 0.75 -9.49
C ARG A 170 -5.01 1.40 -9.03
N LEU A 171 -5.22 1.51 -7.73
CA LEU A 171 -6.45 2.02 -7.14
C LEU A 171 -6.44 3.54 -6.95
N VAL A 172 -5.26 4.16 -6.85
CA VAL A 172 -5.09 5.60 -6.57
C VAL A 172 -5.91 6.48 -7.50
N ARG A 173 -5.88 6.20 -8.79
CA ARG A 173 -6.62 6.99 -9.79
C ARG A 173 -8.14 6.91 -9.59
N SER A 174 -8.66 5.70 -9.43
CA SER A 174 -10.10 5.47 -9.26
C SER A 174 -10.61 6.08 -7.96
N PHE A 175 -9.84 5.94 -6.90
CA PHE A 175 -10.17 6.50 -5.59
C PHE A 175 -10.17 8.04 -5.61
N ASN A 176 -9.18 8.67 -6.23
CA ASN A 176 -9.14 10.12 -6.36
C ASN A 176 -10.35 10.65 -7.13
N LEU A 177 -10.78 9.95 -8.20
CA LEU A 177 -12.01 10.30 -8.93
C LEU A 177 -13.23 10.16 -8.03
N LEU A 178 -13.34 9.10 -7.27
CA LEU A 178 -14.44 8.89 -6.32
C LEU A 178 -14.51 10.04 -5.30
N ARG A 179 -13.40 10.40 -4.68
CA ARG A 179 -13.34 11.53 -3.74
C ARG A 179 -13.78 12.86 -4.36
N ILE A 180 -13.34 13.15 -5.57
CA ILE A 180 -13.78 14.37 -6.27
C ILE A 180 -15.31 14.34 -6.46
N MET A 181 -15.87 13.20 -6.84
CA MET A 181 -17.33 13.05 -7.01
C MET A 181 -18.07 13.24 -5.67
N GLU A 182 -17.58 12.67 -4.59
CA GLU A 182 -18.15 12.83 -3.25
C GLU A 182 -18.13 14.29 -2.80
N HIS A 183 -16.99 14.95 -2.89
CA HIS A 183 -16.86 16.37 -2.59
C HIS A 183 -17.81 17.22 -3.42
N THR A 184 -17.88 16.97 -4.72
CA THR A 184 -18.79 17.69 -5.62
C THR A 184 -20.24 17.46 -5.22
N ARG A 185 -20.62 16.24 -4.84
CA ARG A 185 -21.97 15.92 -4.38
C ARG A 185 -22.32 16.64 -3.08
N VAL A 186 -21.39 16.71 -2.11
CA VAL A 186 -21.58 17.45 -0.85
C VAL A 186 -21.76 18.94 -1.15
N ILE A 187 -20.89 19.53 -1.95
CA ILE A 187 -21.00 20.95 -2.35
C ILE A 187 -22.35 21.20 -3.02
N TRP A 188 -22.76 20.34 -3.97
CA TRP A 188 -24.04 20.44 -4.63
C TRP A 188 -25.21 20.34 -3.64
N ALA A 189 -25.17 19.40 -2.68
CA ALA A 189 -26.22 19.26 -1.68
C ALA A 189 -26.32 20.49 -0.78
N VAL A 190 -25.19 21.04 -0.31
CA VAL A 190 -25.15 22.25 0.52
C VAL A 190 -25.68 23.46 -0.26
N THR A 191 -25.23 23.65 -1.49
CA THR A 191 -25.67 24.80 -2.30
C THR A 191 -27.13 24.71 -2.70
N ASN A 192 -27.65 23.51 -2.98
CA ASN A 192 -29.06 23.36 -3.38
C ASN A 192 -30.04 23.26 -2.20
N SER A 193 -29.57 22.77 -1.02
CA SER A 193 -30.44 22.70 0.16
C SER A 193 -30.81 24.09 0.72
N SER A 194 -29.91 25.06 0.55
CA SER A 194 -30.05 26.39 1.13
C SER A 194 -31.01 27.31 0.37
N TYR A 195 -31.38 26.97 -0.88
CA TYR A 195 -32.08 27.92 -1.77
C TYR A 195 -33.48 27.50 -2.23
N ARG A 196 -34.08 26.51 -1.61
CA ARG A 196 -35.51 26.24 -1.86
C ARG A 196 -36.40 27.11 -0.96
N MET A 197 -36.51 28.38 -1.30
CA MET A 197 -37.53 29.24 -0.68
C MET A 197 -38.84 29.06 -1.45
N LYS A 198 -39.90 28.66 -0.73
CA LYS A 198 -41.25 28.61 -1.23
C LYS A 198 -41.92 29.90 -0.88
N PHE A 199 -42.10 30.80 -1.84
CA PHE A 199 -42.87 32.02 -1.64
C PHE A 199 -44.35 31.69 -1.85
N VAL A 200 -45.17 31.87 -0.81
CA VAL A 200 -46.63 31.77 -0.88
C VAL A 200 -47.15 33.18 -0.77
N ILE A 201 -47.65 33.68 -1.90
CA ILE A 201 -48.22 35.03 -1.96
C ILE A 201 -49.73 34.92 -1.97
N PRO A 202 -50.47 35.45 -0.96
CA PRO A 202 -51.92 35.48 -0.99
C PRO A 202 -52.39 36.44 -2.07
N VAL A 203 -53.08 35.92 -3.07
CA VAL A 203 -53.51 36.69 -4.24
C VAL A 203 -54.77 37.47 -3.97
N GLY A 204 -55.54 37.11 -2.97
CA GLY A 204 -56.82 37.71 -2.67
C GLY A 204 -57.73 37.71 -3.89
N GLY A 205 -58.54 38.71 -4.08
CA GLY A 205 -59.41 38.87 -5.25
C GLY A 205 -58.74 39.42 -6.52
N LYS A 206 -57.41 39.40 -6.65
CA LYS A 206 -56.69 39.93 -7.80
C LYS A 206 -56.80 38.99 -9.02
N SER A 207 -56.88 39.54 -10.21
CA SER A 207 -56.87 38.78 -11.43
C SER A 207 -55.53 38.04 -11.61
N LYS A 208 -55.55 36.87 -12.28
CA LYS A 208 -54.33 36.04 -12.54
C LYS A 208 -53.19 36.84 -13.17
N THR A 209 -53.48 37.81 -14.00
CA THR A 209 -52.47 38.63 -14.70
C THR A 209 -51.75 39.58 -13.72
N ARG A 210 -52.50 40.25 -12.82
CA ARG A 210 -51.91 41.09 -11.78
C ARG A 210 -51.11 40.29 -10.74
N ALA A 211 -51.56 39.08 -10.45
CA ALA A 211 -50.83 38.17 -9.58
C ALA A 211 -49.49 37.80 -10.14
N LYS A 212 -49.41 37.47 -11.45
CA LYS A 212 -48.14 37.16 -12.15
C LYS A 212 -47.19 38.37 -12.19
N GLN A 213 -47.72 39.58 -12.40
CA GLN A 213 -46.90 40.80 -12.38
C GLN A 213 -46.33 41.09 -11.01
N SER A 214 -47.13 40.97 -9.94
CA SER A 214 -46.65 41.13 -8.56
C SER A 214 -45.59 40.09 -8.21
N LEU A 215 -45.73 38.84 -8.64
CA LEU A 215 -44.77 37.80 -8.47
C LEU A 215 -43.45 38.12 -9.18
N ALA A 216 -43.52 38.57 -10.42
CA ALA A 216 -42.35 38.93 -11.24
C ALA A 216 -41.58 40.12 -10.64
N GLN A 217 -42.30 41.14 -10.10
CA GLN A 217 -41.64 42.23 -9.40
C GLN A 217 -40.96 41.78 -8.11
N LEU A 218 -41.60 40.93 -7.31
CA LEU A 218 -40.99 40.40 -6.07
C LEU A 218 -39.76 39.53 -6.39
N MET A 219 -39.79 38.72 -7.41
CA MET A 219 -38.65 37.92 -7.85
C MET A 219 -37.53 38.80 -8.40
N GLY A 220 -37.85 39.90 -9.08
CA GLY A 220 -36.86 40.86 -9.57
C GLY A 220 -36.11 41.52 -8.39
N ASN A 221 -36.85 42.06 -7.43
CA ASN A 221 -36.26 42.68 -6.26
C ASN A 221 -35.44 41.71 -5.39
N TYR A 222 -35.80 40.42 -5.40
CA TYR A 222 -35.06 39.43 -4.64
C TYR A 222 -33.72 39.03 -5.35
N LYS A 223 -33.66 39.06 -6.67
CA LYS A 223 -32.46 38.86 -7.45
C LYS A 223 -31.45 40.01 -7.34
N GLU A 224 -31.89 41.19 -7.02
CA GLU A 224 -31.02 42.37 -6.83
C GLU A 224 -30.40 42.43 -5.42
N VAL A 225 -30.91 41.64 -4.46
CA VAL A 225 -30.47 41.64 -3.07
C VAL A 225 -29.50 40.47 -2.73
N VAL A 226 -29.41 39.46 -3.64
CA VAL A 226 -28.48 38.29 -3.54
C VAL A 226 -27.38 38.42 -4.58
#